data_285ace9f7329fdc839e055d322a25031
#
_entry.id   285ace9f7329fdc839e055d322a25031
#
_cell.length_a   1.000
_cell.length_b   1.000
_cell.length_c   1.000
_cell.angle_alpha   90.00
_cell.angle_beta   90.00
_cell.angle_gamma   90.00
#
_symmetry.space_group_name_H-M   'P 1'
#
loop_
_entity.id
_entity.type
_entity.pdbx_description
1 polymer ?
#
loop_
_entity_poly.entity_id
_entity_poly.type
_entity_poly.pdbx_seq_one_letter_code
_entity_poly.pdbx_strand_id
1 'polypeptide(L)'
;MPREFRYDVVQNFDTITENETSTGNCYTKEVNLVSYNDADPVYDIRNWTHMSNGEVRMGKGITLSLEEIRKLRDILNEMEDLKD
;
A
#
# COMPACT_ATOMS: atom_id res chain seq x y z
N MET A 1 -19.52 9.74 -20.35
CA MET A 1 -19.00 8.47 -19.88
C MET A 1 -18.21 8.66 -18.60
N PRO A 2 -18.51 7.93 -17.55
CA PRO A 2 -17.70 8.03 -16.35
C PRO A 2 -16.29 7.55 -16.65
N ARG A 3 -15.31 8.24 -16.06
CA ARG A 3 -13.92 7.83 -16.20
C ARG A 3 -13.70 6.57 -15.37
N GLU A 4 -13.13 5.56 -15.99
CA GLU A 4 -12.80 4.35 -15.29
C GLU A 4 -11.61 4.60 -14.35
N PHE A 5 -11.74 4.17 -13.10
CA PHE A 5 -10.66 4.27 -12.14
C PHE A 5 -9.63 3.18 -12.42
N ARG A 6 -8.38 3.59 -12.60
CA ARG A 6 -7.29 2.65 -12.86
C ARG A 6 -6.12 2.93 -11.93
N TYR A 7 -5.40 1.88 -11.63
CA TYR A 7 -4.16 2.00 -10.88
C TYR A 7 -3.20 0.91 -11.33
N ASP A 8 -1.90 1.19 -11.19
CA ASP A 8 -0.84 0.24 -11.45
C ASP A 8 0.13 0.24 -10.29
N VAL A 9 0.41 -0.94 -9.73
CA VAL A 9 1.44 -1.08 -8.70
C VAL A 9 2.77 -1.17 -9.45
N VAL A 10 3.52 -0.07 -9.42
CA VAL A 10 4.80 0.03 -10.13
C VAL A 10 5.87 -0.77 -9.42
N GLN A 11 5.84 -0.74 -8.08
CA GLN A 11 6.83 -1.45 -7.27
C GLN A 11 6.23 -1.77 -5.90
N ASN A 12 6.45 -2.98 -5.42
CA ASN A 12 6.14 -3.36 -4.05
C ASN A 12 7.42 -3.26 -3.24
N PHE A 13 7.40 -2.41 -2.20
CA PHE A 13 8.58 -2.27 -1.33
C PHE A 13 8.62 -3.37 -0.29
N ASP A 14 7.49 -3.59 0.39
CA ASP A 14 7.37 -4.68 1.36
C ASP A 14 5.94 -4.79 1.87
N THR A 15 5.69 -5.87 2.58
CA THR A 15 4.41 -6.15 3.21
C THR A 15 4.58 -6.03 4.73
N ILE A 16 3.75 -5.20 5.37
CA ILE A 16 3.81 -4.97 6.81
C ILE A 16 3.11 -6.10 7.56
N THR A 17 1.93 -6.50 7.11
CA THR A 17 1.18 -7.61 7.70
C THR A 17 0.60 -8.49 6.62
N GLU A 18 0.44 -9.77 6.96
CA GLU A 18 -0.15 -10.75 6.06
C GLU A 18 -0.97 -11.72 6.90
N ASN A 19 -2.28 -11.81 6.61
CA ASN A 19 -3.19 -12.67 7.34
C ASN A 19 -4.03 -13.46 6.34
N GLU A 20 -3.94 -14.78 6.43
CA GLU A 20 -4.68 -15.68 5.56
C GLU A 20 -5.92 -16.19 6.29
N THR A 21 -7.05 -16.25 5.59
CA THR A 21 -8.29 -16.77 6.15
C THR A 21 -8.47 -18.22 5.79
N SER A 22 -9.41 -18.89 6.49
CA SER A 22 -9.73 -20.30 6.23
C SER A 22 -10.32 -20.52 4.83
N THR A 23 -10.82 -19.47 4.18
CA THR A 23 -11.39 -19.54 2.83
C THR A 23 -10.36 -19.30 1.74
N GLY A 24 -9.09 -19.09 2.12
CA GLY A 24 -8.01 -18.92 1.16
C GLY A 24 -7.79 -17.48 0.70
N ASN A 25 -8.47 -16.52 1.31
CA ASN A 25 -8.21 -15.11 1.04
C ASN A 25 -7.06 -14.63 1.91
N CYS A 26 -6.22 -13.74 1.38
CA CYS A 26 -5.11 -13.18 2.13
C CYS A 26 -5.28 -11.68 2.24
N TYR A 27 -5.24 -11.17 3.47
CA TYR A 27 -5.31 -9.74 3.74
C TYR A 27 -3.92 -9.24 4.08
N THR A 28 -3.48 -8.21 3.34
CA THR A 28 -2.14 -7.66 3.54
C THR A 28 -2.22 -6.17 3.81
N LYS A 29 -1.18 -5.64 4.42
CA LYS A 29 -0.94 -4.20 4.47
C LYS A 29 0.42 -3.99 3.82
N GLU A 30 0.45 -3.24 2.72
CA GLU A 30 1.64 -3.16 1.88
C GLU A 30 2.09 -1.72 1.67
N VAL A 31 3.40 -1.58 1.48
CA VAL A 31 4.01 -0.32 1.09
C VAL A 31 4.41 -0.46 -0.38
N ASN A 32 3.79 0.33 -1.23
CA ASN A 32 3.97 0.23 -2.67
C ASN A 32 4.22 1.60 -3.30
N LEU A 33 4.74 1.58 -4.51
CA LEU A 33 4.77 2.74 -5.39
C LEU A 33 3.65 2.51 -6.40
N VAL A 34 2.66 3.40 -6.44
CA VAL A 34 1.44 3.19 -7.23
C VAL A 34 1.18 4.38 -8.14
N SER A 35 0.85 4.10 -9.38
CA SER A 35 0.40 5.10 -10.35
C SER A 35 -1.13 5.04 -10.43
N TYR A 36 -1.78 6.15 -10.16
CA TYR A 36 -3.24 6.27 -10.22
C TYR A 36 -3.64 7.02 -11.49
N ASN A 37 -4.50 6.39 -12.30
CA ASN A 37 -5.03 7.01 -13.54
C ASN A 37 -3.91 7.53 -14.44
N ASP A 38 -2.84 6.76 -14.56
CA ASP A 38 -1.68 7.08 -15.41
C ASP A 38 -0.90 8.32 -14.97
N ALA A 39 -1.12 8.78 -13.73
CA ALA A 39 -0.35 9.89 -13.17
C ALA A 39 1.02 9.40 -12.67
N ASP A 40 1.88 10.36 -12.31
CA ASP A 40 3.17 10.00 -11.73
C ASP A 40 2.98 9.14 -10.49
N PRO A 41 3.81 8.12 -10.29
CA PRO A 41 3.66 7.23 -9.13
C PRO A 41 3.84 7.97 -7.81
N VAL A 42 3.04 7.54 -6.82
CA VAL A 42 3.13 8.05 -5.45
C VAL A 42 3.35 6.87 -4.50
N TYR A 43 3.86 7.17 -3.31
CA TYR A 43 4.02 6.16 -2.28
C TYR A 43 2.65 5.85 -1.69
N ASP A 44 2.39 4.58 -1.41
CA ASP A 44 1.08 4.13 -0.98
C ASP A 44 1.22 3.10 0.13
N ILE A 45 0.48 3.32 1.21
CA ILE A 45 0.43 2.37 2.33
C ILE A 45 -1.04 2.05 2.53
N ARG A 46 -1.43 0.79 2.25
CA ARG A 46 -2.83 0.41 2.36
C ARG A 46 -3.04 -1.07 2.55
N ASN A 47 -4.28 -1.41 2.86
CA ASN A 47 -4.72 -2.78 2.94
C ASN A 47 -5.09 -3.28 1.56
N TRP A 48 -4.78 -4.55 1.30
CA TRP A 48 -5.16 -5.24 0.07
C TRP A 48 -5.81 -6.56 0.42
N THR A 49 -6.71 -7.03 -0.43
CA THR A 49 -7.29 -8.36 -0.31
C THR A 49 -6.90 -9.15 -1.54
N HIS A 50 -6.18 -10.24 -1.32
CA HIS A 50 -5.80 -11.19 -2.36
C HIS A 50 -6.76 -12.36 -2.27
N MET A 51 -7.71 -12.42 -3.20
CA MET A 51 -8.75 -13.43 -3.19
C MET A 51 -8.20 -14.78 -3.63
N SER A 52 -8.83 -15.84 -3.16
CA SER A 52 -8.44 -17.21 -3.53
C SER A 52 -8.51 -17.48 -5.02
N ASN A 53 -9.35 -16.72 -5.75
CA ASN A 53 -9.49 -16.86 -7.19
C ASN A 53 -8.46 -16.06 -7.99
N GLY A 54 -7.50 -15.42 -7.31
CA GLY A 54 -6.47 -14.62 -7.96
C GLY A 54 -6.81 -13.14 -8.12
N GLU A 55 -8.04 -12.75 -7.79
CA GLU A 55 -8.45 -11.36 -7.84
C GLU A 55 -7.81 -10.57 -6.70
N VAL A 56 -7.41 -9.34 -6.98
CA VAL A 56 -6.81 -8.45 -5.96
C VAL A 56 -7.69 -7.22 -5.82
N ARG A 57 -8.06 -6.90 -4.58
CA ARG A 57 -8.91 -5.75 -4.28
C ARG A 57 -8.16 -4.75 -3.43
N MET A 58 -8.27 -3.49 -3.83
CA MET A 58 -7.69 -2.37 -3.10
C MET A 58 -8.57 -2.02 -1.91
N GLY A 59 -7.96 -1.93 -0.73
CA GLY A 59 -8.66 -1.52 0.49
C GLY A 59 -8.34 -0.09 0.89
N LYS A 60 -8.52 0.20 2.17
CA LYS A 60 -8.27 1.53 2.73
C LYS A 60 -6.77 1.78 2.89
N GLY A 61 -6.36 3.02 2.70
CA GLY A 61 -4.98 3.40 2.87
C GLY A 61 -4.76 4.88 2.62
N ILE A 62 -3.48 5.25 2.55
CA ILE A 62 -3.07 6.63 2.30
C ILE A 62 -2.03 6.67 1.20
N THR A 63 -1.96 7.79 0.51
CA THR A 63 -0.90 8.06 -0.45
C THR A 63 -0.03 9.18 0.08
N LEU A 64 1.27 9.10 -0.22
CA LEU A 64 2.25 10.06 0.27
C LEU A 64 3.17 10.49 -0.88
N SER A 65 3.46 11.78 -0.93
CA SER A 65 4.48 12.29 -1.85
C SER A 65 5.86 11.90 -1.31
N LEU A 66 6.88 12.16 -2.14
CA LEU A 66 8.27 11.91 -1.71
C LEU A 66 8.61 12.73 -0.47
N GLU A 67 8.18 13.99 -0.41
CA GLU A 67 8.43 14.84 0.75
C GLU A 67 7.74 14.30 1.99
N GLU A 68 6.50 13.84 1.84
CA GLU A 68 5.73 13.29 2.94
C GLU A 68 6.33 11.99 3.47
N ILE A 69 6.78 11.10 2.57
CA ILE A 69 7.39 9.84 2.99
C ILE A 69 8.73 10.09 3.70
N ARG A 70 9.48 11.11 3.27
CA ARG A 70 10.72 11.51 3.95
C ARG A 70 10.44 12.03 5.35
N LYS A 71 9.38 12.82 5.50
CA LYS A 71 8.98 13.31 6.82
C LYS A 71 8.54 12.17 7.72
N LEU A 72 7.80 11.22 7.18
CA LEU A 72 7.40 10.03 7.92
C LEU A 72 8.63 9.26 8.41
N ARG A 73 9.63 9.07 7.53
CA ARG A 73 10.89 8.44 7.92
C ARG A 73 11.52 9.14 9.12
N ASP A 74 11.57 10.47 9.07
CA ASP A 74 12.17 11.26 10.14
C ASP A 74 11.40 11.11 11.45
N ILE A 75 10.07 11.11 11.37
CA ILE A 75 9.20 10.89 12.53
C ILE A 75 9.47 9.52 13.14
N LEU A 76 9.51 8.47 12.31
CA LEU A 76 9.76 7.12 12.78
C LEU A 76 11.13 6.99 13.46
N ASN A 77 12.13 7.68 12.93
CA ASN A 77 13.48 7.66 13.49
C ASN A 77 13.56 8.33 14.87
N GLU A 78 12.62 9.22 15.17
CA GLU A 78 12.57 9.92 16.46
C GLU A 78 11.71 9.19 17.50
N MET A 79 10.95 8.18 17.09
CA MET A 79 10.05 7.46 18.00
C MET A 79 10.83 6.49 18.88
N GLU A 80 10.73 6.70 20.20
CA GLU A 80 11.44 5.87 21.17
C GLU A 80 11.03 4.40 21.10
N ASP A 81 9.74 4.14 20.86
CA ASP A 81 9.21 2.78 20.81
C ASP A 81 9.83 1.93 19.70
N LEU A 82 10.44 2.57 18.70
CA LEU A 82 11.04 1.89 17.56
C LEU A 82 12.55 1.70 17.72
N LYS A 83 13.14 2.27 18.76
CA LYS A 83 14.57 2.14 19.01
C LYS A 83 14.84 0.87 19.79
N ASP A 84 15.78 0.08 19.28
CA ASP A 84 16.20 -1.16 19.92
C ASP A 84 17.17 -0.91 21.09
#